data_672f559d47d96228875a9a8bfb0f5e1b
#
_entry.id   672f559d47d96228875a9a8bfb0f5e1b
#
_cell.length_a   1.000
_cell.length_b   1.000
_cell.length_c   1.000
_cell.angle_alpha   90.00
_cell.angle_beta   90.00
_cell.angle_gamma   90.00
#
_symmetry.space_group_name_H-M   'P 1'
#
loop_
_entity.id
_entity.type
_entity.pdbx_description
1 polymer ?
#
loop_
_entity_poly.entity_id
_entity_poly.type
_entity_poly.pdbx_seq_one_letter_code
_entity_poly.pdbx_strand_id
1 'polypeptide(L)'
;MIIREQSRFRLCWDAVILVLALLSCVLIPYQLAFVHKISAANNGLLFAISLVFMADIVLNFITTFRRAGSEIRDPTEIRKHYLKGHFAIDLLANFPLGMLFWLAGDPQVAGFSIVLWVRLLALLRMVRFFVILRRWESLSWTHPGYLRVFKYLGVILIFTHCIACLWFAVAYVDAFPQDSWVVAAGIESADPVSQYVRSLYWTITTMTTVGYGDISPGRTVEYLLGILIMLMGASLYAFVIGGVASLLSNLQAAKNSYREHIESVETYLRARRVPHYLSTKVHDYFEYLWERHKGLNEPHLLRDLPDSLRLDIILHLARDVLKQVPLFRHCSPPLRNALLSVLEPATYAPGNFLVREGEVGRSIVFIIRGEVEIVTGEEVTVHGVMGPGDYFGYLSLALKERRSGSVRARDYCETLVLEQDSYEALSSDYPEFLDALKAVSAERSEQASELLLAGVVL
;
A
#
# COMPACT_ATOMS: atom_id res chain seq x y z
N MET A 1 -9.08 -31.38 -5.68
CA MET A 1 -9.12 -30.28 -4.68
C MET A 1 -8.29 -29.14 -5.25
N ILE A 2 -8.84 -27.92 -5.31
CA ILE A 2 -8.14 -26.74 -5.84
C ILE A 2 -7.90 -25.79 -4.66
N ILE A 3 -6.69 -25.29 -4.53
CA ILE A 3 -6.29 -24.36 -3.46
C ILE A 3 -6.38 -22.94 -4.01
N ARG A 4 -7.08 -22.05 -3.32
CA ARG A 4 -7.12 -20.62 -3.68
C ARG A 4 -5.78 -19.96 -3.35
N GLU A 5 -5.29 -19.12 -4.27
CA GLU A 5 -4.04 -18.36 -4.12
C GLU A 5 -4.00 -17.54 -2.82
N GLN A 6 -5.13 -16.97 -2.37
CA GLN A 6 -5.26 -16.15 -1.18
C GLN A 6 -5.75 -16.92 0.06
N SER A 7 -5.78 -18.26 0.04
CA SER A 7 -6.17 -19.04 1.21
C SER A 7 -5.14 -18.92 2.33
N ARG A 8 -5.60 -18.93 3.59
CA ARG A 8 -4.71 -18.89 4.77
C ARG A 8 -3.67 -20.00 4.73
N PHE A 9 -4.06 -21.20 4.31
CA PHE A 9 -3.14 -22.32 4.15
C PHE A 9 -2.03 -22.00 3.15
N ARG A 10 -2.39 -21.46 1.96
CA ARG A 10 -1.39 -21.13 0.91
C ARG A 10 -0.45 -20.02 1.38
N LEU A 11 -0.95 -19.00 2.06
CA LEU A 11 -0.12 -17.91 2.59
C LEU A 11 0.88 -18.40 3.65
N CYS A 12 0.44 -19.26 4.59
CA CYS A 12 1.34 -19.86 5.57
C CYS A 12 2.40 -20.76 4.87
N TRP A 13 1.98 -21.55 3.88
CA TRP A 13 2.88 -22.38 3.10
C TRP A 13 3.92 -21.54 2.34
N ASP A 14 3.48 -20.48 1.67
CA ASP A 14 4.37 -19.55 0.97
C ASP A 14 5.39 -18.91 1.93
N ALA A 15 5.00 -18.59 3.16
CA ALA A 15 5.94 -18.10 4.19
C ALA A 15 7.00 -19.14 4.54
N VAL A 16 6.63 -20.41 4.70
CA VAL A 16 7.57 -21.52 4.95
C VAL A 16 8.54 -21.68 3.77
N ILE A 17 8.04 -21.72 2.54
CA ILE A 17 8.87 -21.82 1.32
C ILE A 17 9.82 -20.64 1.19
N LEU A 18 9.36 -19.42 1.52
CA LEU A 18 10.18 -18.21 1.49
C LEU A 18 11.35 -18.31 2.48
N VAL A 19 11.09 -18.73 3.72
CA VAL A 19 12.15 -18.93 4.73
C VAL A 19 13.14 -20.00 4.30
N LEU A 20 12.66 -21.13 3.77
CA LEU A 20 13.53 -22.22 3.29
C LEU A 20 14.33 -21.82 2.05
N ALA A 21 13.79 -20.99 1.16
CA ALA A 21 14.53 -20.44 0.04
C ALA A 21 15.68 -19.54 0.50
N LEU A 22 15.39 -18.60 1.43
CA LEU A 22 16.43 -17.74 2.02
C LEU A 22 17.49 -18.56 2.75
N LEU A 23 17.09 -19.55 3.56
CA LEU A 23 18.00 -20.44 4.26
C LEU A 23 18.91 -21.22 3.29
N SER A 24 18.33 -21.73 2.18
CA SER A 24 19.12 -22.40 1.14
C SER A 24 20.14 -21.47 0.49
N CYS A 25 19.75 -20.20 0.20
CA CYS A 25 20.65 -19.20 -0.38
C CYS A 25 21.80 -18.81 0.56
N VAL A 26 21.64 -18.98 1.87
CA VAL A 26 22.72 -18.75 2.85
C VAL A 26 23.57 -20.01 3.04
N LEU A 27 22.92 -21.17 3.26
CA LEU A 27 23.65 -22.40 3.61
C LEU A 27 24.49 -22.93 2.45
N ILE A 28 23.98 -22.90 1.21
CA ILE A 28 24.66 -23.53 0.09
C ILE A 28 25.99 -22.84 -0.25
N PRO A 29 26.06 -21.51 -0.48
CA PRO A 29 27.31 -20.83 -0.75
C PRO A 29 28.29 -20.94 0.42
N TYR A 30 27.80 -20.82 1.66
CA TYR A 30 28.61 -20.97 2.85
C TYR A 30 29.27 -22.35 2.93
N GLN A 31 28.51 -23.43 2.72
CA GLN A 31 29.05 -24.78 2.73
C GLN A 31 30.06 -25.03 1.59
N LEU A 32 29.82 -24.48 0.41
CA LEU A 32 30.72 -24.62 -0.72
C LEU A 32 32.05 -23.90 -0.51
N ALA A 33 32.02 -22.74 0.14
CA ALA A 33 33.22 -21.91 0.33
C ALA A 33 34.05 -22.34 1.57
N PHE A 34 33.39 -22.59 2.72
CA PHE A 34 34.07 -22.69 4.02
C PHE A 34 34.03 -24.09 4.65
N VAL A 35 33.17 -25.00 4.17
CA VAL A 35 33.02 -26.33 4.78
C VAL A 35 33.54 -27.40 3.84
N HIS A 36 34.83 -27.74 3.98
CA HIS A 36 35.49 -28.70 3.08
C HIS A 36 35.13 -30.16 3.35
N LYS A 37 34.67 -30.50 4.57
CA LYS A 37 34.16 -31.83 4.92
C LYS A 37 32.65 -31.75 5.20
N ILE A 38 31.87 -32.26 4.26
CA ILE A 38 30.40 -32.20 4.39
C ILE A 38 29.95 -33.35 5.29
N SER A 39 29.37 -33.03 6.44
CA SER A 39 28.78 -34.03 7.34
C SER A 39 27.51 -34.61 6.75
N ALA A 40 27.17 -35.87 7.11
CA ALA A 40 25.93 -36.51 6.78
C ALA A 40 24.71 -35.70 7.25
N ALA A 41 24.81 -35.01 8.38
CA ALA A 41 23.76 -34.14 8.91
C ALA A 41 23.45 -32.95 7.98
N ASN A 42 24.47 -32.29 7.41
CA ASN A 42 24.29 -31.18 6.47
C ASN A 42 23.63 -31.62 5.16
N ASN A 43 23.99 -32.80 4.65
CA ASN A 43 23.33 -33.39 3.48
C ASN A 43 21.88 -33.74 3.78
N GLY A 44 21.60 -34.30 4.97
CA GLY A 44 20.23 -34.59 5.42
C GLY A 44 19.33 -33.36 5.51
N LEU A 45 19.85 -32.24 6.01
CA LEU A 45 19.11 -30.97 6.06
C LEU A 45 18.76 -30.45 4.67
N LEU A 46 19.73 -30.37 3.75
CA LEU A 46 19.48 -29.93 2.38
C LEU A 46 18.52 -30.83 1.63
N PHE A 47 18.56 -32.14 1.89
CA PHE A 47 17.61 -33.10 1.35
C PHE A 47 16.19 -32.87 1.90
N ALA A 48 16.04 -32.69 3.21
CA ALA A 48 14.73 -32.37 3.81
C ALA A 48 14.13 -31.08 3.23
N ILE A 49 14.95 -30.05 3.03
CA ILE A 49 14.55 -28.83 2.34
C ILE A 49 14.06 -29.14 0.92
N SER A 50 14.81 -29.95 0.17
CA SER A 50 14.41 -30.33 -1.21
C SER A 50 13.08 -31.07 -1.26
N LEU A 51 12.79 -31.95 -0.29
CA LEU A 51 11.49 -32.62 -0.20
C LEU A 51 10.31 -31.63 0.00
N VAL A 52 10.51 -30.61 0.84
CA VAL A 52 9.48 -29.56 1.03
C VAL A 52 9.25 -28.78 -0.26
N PHE A 53 10.30 -28.45 -1.01
CA PHE A 53 10.14 -27.81 -2.32
C PHE A 53 9.50 -28.72 -3.37
N MET A 54 9.76 -30.03 -3.34
CA MET A 54 9.05 -30.99 -4.18
C MET A 54 7.54 -31.01 -3.88
N ALA A 55 7.18 -30.95 -2.59
CA ALA A 55 5.79 -30.79 -2.19
C ALA A 55 5.20 -29.46 -2.70
N ASP A 56 5.97 -28.36 -2.70
CA ASP A 56 5.51 -27.07 -3.26
C ASP A 56 5.26 -27.18 -4.78
N ILE A 57 6.09 -27.92 -5.53
CA ILE A 57 5.83 -28.19 -6.95
C ILE A 57 4.45 -28.84 -7.13
N VAL A 58 4.12 -29.85 -6.35
CA VAL A 58 2.81 -30.52 -6.40
C VAL A 58 1.68 -29.54 -6.07
N LEU A 59 1.84 -28.73 -5.01
CA LEU A 59 0.83 -27.74 -4.61
C LEU A 59 0.61 -26.65 -5.67
N ASN A 60 1.64 -26.27 -6.44
CA ASN A 60 1.49 -25.29 -7.50
C ASN A 60 0.65 -25.81 -8.69
N PHE A 61 0.60 -27.11 -8.93
CA PHE A 61 -0.30 -27.72 -9.95
C PHE A 61 -1.79 -27.63 -9.62
N ILE A 62 -2.12 -27.35 -8.36
CA ILE A 62 -3.51 -27.26 -7.85
C ILE A 62 -3.83 -25.89 -7.24
N THR A 63 -2.92 -24.91 -7.35
CA THR A 63 -3.12 -23.55 -6.83
C THR A 63 -3.65 -22.63 -7.94
N THR A 64 -4.75 -21.91 -7.67
CA THR A 64 -5.32 -20.92 -8.59
C THR A 64 -4.34 -19.78 -8.87
N PHE A 65 -4.53 -19.08 -9.99
CA PHE A 65 -3.78 -17.87 -10.31
C PHE A 65 -4.73 -16.80 -10.85
N ARG A 66 -4.29 -15.52 -10.81
CA ARG A 66 -5.06 -14.41 -11.34
C ARG A 66 -4.61 -14.00 -12.73
N ARG A 67 -5.60 -13.72 -13.61
CA ARG A 67 -5.36 -13.20 -14.95
C ARG A 67 -6.37 -12.10 -15.23
N ALA A 68 -5.90 -10.89 -15.52
CA ALA A 68 -6.75 -9.71 -15.78
C ALA A 68 -7.84 -9.48 -14.70
N GLY A 69 -7.46 -9.59 -13.41
CA GLY A 69 -8.38 -9.37 -12.27
C GLY A 69 -9.26 -10.57 -11.90
N SER A 70 -9.39 -11.59 -12.77
CA SER A 70 -10.20 -12.79 -12.50
C SER A 70 -9.37 -13.94 -11.95
N GLU A 71 -9.93 -14.71 -11.01
CA GLU A 71 -9.32 -15.93 -10.46
C GLU A 71 -9.64 -17.11 -11.36
N ILE A 72 -8.62 -17.71 -11.98
CA ILE A 72 -8.75 -18.89 -12.84
C ILE A 72 -8.75 -20.15 -11.98
N ARG A 73 -9.83 -20.96 -12.10
CA ARG A 73 -10.06 -22.18 -11.31
C ARG A 73 -10.06 -23.45 -12.14
N ASP A 74 -9.94 -23.35 -13.47
CA ASP A 74 -9.87 -24.53 -14.34
C ASP A 74 -8.55 -25.27 -14.11
N PRO A 75 -8.57 -26.58 -13.72
CA PRO A 75 -7.37 -27.37 -13.49
C PRO A 75 -6.46 -27.48 -14.70
N THR A 76 -7.02 -27.46 -15.89
CA THR A 76 -6.26 -27.59 -17.15
C THR A 76 -5.47 -26.33 -17.44
N GLU A 77 -6.07 -25.17 -17.24
CA GLU A 77 -5.42 -23.88 -17.39
C GLU A 77 -4.36 -23.66 -16.29
N ILE A 78 -4.62 -24.07 -15.04
CA ILE A 78 -3.65 -23.99 -13.94
C ILE A 78 -2.39 -24.80 -14.28
N ARG A 79 -2.56 -26.07 -14.70
CA ARG A 79 -1.43 -26.94 -15.06
C ARG A 79 -0.64 -26.39 -16.24
N LYS A 80 -1.32 -25.92 -17.27
CA LYS A 80 -0.70 -25.35 -18.47
C LYS A 80 0.09 -24.09 -18.16
N HIS A 81 -0.47 -23.23 -17.31
CA HIS A 81 0.19 -22.00 -16.87
C HIS A 81 1.48 -22.29 -16.09
N TYR A 82 1.42 -23.22 -15.13
CA TYR A 82 2.58 -23.60 -14.33
C TYR A 82 3.67 -24.31 -15.15
N LEU A 83 3.30 -25.26 -16.03
CA LEU A 83 4.23 -25.98 -16.90
C LEU A 83 4.98 -25.05 -17.85
N LYS A 84 4.30 -24.04 -18.41
CA LYS A 84 4.92 -23.05 -19.30
C LYS A 84 5.70 -21.96 -18.54
N GLY A 85 5.45 -21.79 -17.25
CA GLY A 85 6.08 -20.76 -16.40
C GLY A 85 7.31 -21.29 -15.65
N HIS A 86 7.14 -21.60 -14.37
CA HIS A 86 8.24 -21.82 -13.44
C HIS A 86 8.61 -23.31 -13.22
N PHE A 87 7.85 -24.25 -13.76
CA PHE A 87 8.02 -25.69 -13.48
C PHE A 87 9.43 -26.20 -13.78
N ALA A 88 10.01 -25.85 -14.94
CA ALA A 88 11.34 -26.31 -15.31
C ALA A 88 12.43 -25.80 -14.34
N ILE A 89 12.34 -24.53 -13.91
CA ILE A 89 13.25 -23.93 -12.95
C ILE A 89 13.11 -24.61 -11.59
N ASP A 90 11.87 -24.83 -11.14
CA ASP A 90 11.59 -25.49 -9.88
C ASP A 90 12.10 -26.93 -9.85
N LEU A 91 11.91 -27.66 -10.93
CA LEU A 91 12.38 -29.04 -11.06
C LEU A 91 13.91 -29.09 -11.00
N LEU A 92 14.60 -28.24 -11.77
CA LEU A 92 16.07 -28.16 -11.78
C LEU A 92 16.62 -27.74 -10.42
N ALA A 93 16.01 -26.77 -9.76
CA ALA A 93 16.43 -26.25 -8.46
C ALA A 93 16.29 -27.27 -7.32
N ASN A 94 15.34 -28.19 -7.44
CA ASN A 94 14.97 -29.07 -6.32
C ASN A 94 15.22 -30.55 -6.57
N PHE A 95 15.71 -30.92 -7.76
CA PHE A 95 16.06 -32.29 -8.05
C PHE A 95 17.24 -32.74 -7.18
N PRO A 96 17.07 -33.80 -6.36
CA PRO A 96 18.06 -34.17 -5.36
C PRO A 96 19.27 -34.92 -5.93
N LEU A 97 19.91 -34.39 -7.01
CA LEU A 97 21.04 -35.02 -7.67
C LEU A 97 22.19 -35.31 -6.70
N GLY A 98 22.48 -34.40 -5.77
CA GLY A 98 23.54 -34.60 -4.80
C GLY A 98 23.32 -35.81 -3.88
N MET A 99 22.06 -36.18 -3.59
CA MET A 99 21.75 -37.39 -2.83
C MET A 99 21.86 -38.65 -3.68
N LEU A 100 21.49 -38.59 -4.95
CA LEU A 100 21.64 -39.73 -5.87
C LEU A 100 23.12 -40.10 -6.01
N PHE A 101 24.02 -39.12 -6.12
CA PHE A 101 25.48 -39.37 -6.14
C PHE A 101 25.99 -39.93 -4.82
N TRP A 102 25.44 -39.46 -3.69
CA TRP A 102 25.83 -39.99 -2.36
C TRP A 102 25.37 -41.44 -2.14
N LEU A 103 24.15 -41.79 -2.62
CA LEU A 103 23.60 -43.15 -2.55
C LEU A 103 24.32 -44.11 -3.52
N ALA A 104 24.89 -43.61 -4.63
CA ALA A 104 25.69 -44.40 -5.57
C ALA A 104 27.07 -44.81 -5.07
N GLY A 105 27.44 -44.42 -3.81
CA GLY A 105 28.58 -44.95 -3.06
C GLY A 105 29.94 -44.38 -3.38
N ASP A 106 30.04 -43.39 -4.28
CA ASP A 106 31.33 -42.75 -4.52
C ASP A 106 31.23 -41.25 -4.82
N PRO A 107 31.33 -40.41 -3.77
CA PRO A 107 31.33 -38.96 -3.94
C PRO A 107 32.64 -38.44 -4.60
N GLN A 108 33.67 -39.30 -4.76
CA GLN A 108 34.95 -38.89 -5.33
C GLN A 108 35.08 -39.19 -6.84
N VAL A 109 34.28 -40.13 -7.37
CA VAL A 109 34.27 -40.46 -8.80
C VAL A 109 33.52 -39.44 -9.67
N ALA A 110 32.48 -38.82 -9.13
CA ALA A 110 31.90 -37.63 -9.77
C ALA A 110 32.78 -36.45 -9.32
N GLY A 111 33.78 -36.10 -10.09
CA GLY A 111 34.78 -35.07 -9.74
C GLY A 111 34.13 -33.83 -9.09
N PHE A 112 34.83 -33.23 -8.15
CA PHE A 112 34.42 -32.01 -7.39
C PHE A 112 33.57 -31.00 -8.17
N SER A 113 33.82 -30.90 -9.48
CA SER A 113 33.07 -30.03 -10.40
C SER A 113 31.59 -30.37 -10.51
N ILE A 114 31.16 -31.63 -10.61
CA ILE A 114 29.73 -31.99 -10.82
C ILE A 114 28.92 -31.71 -9.55
N VAL A 115 29.42 -32.07 -8.39
CA VAL A 115 28.79 -31.80 -7.11
C VAL A 115 28.63 -30.29 -6.87
N LEU A 116 29.65 -29.51 -7.25
CA LEU A 116 29.60 -28.05 -7.21
C LEU A 116 28.48 -27.48 -8.07
N TRP A 117 28.42 -27.89 -9.36
CA TRP A 117 27.39 -27.40 -10.27
C TRP A 117 25.96 -27.76 -9.83
N VAL A 118 25.77 -28.99 -9.35
CA VAL A 118 24.48 -29.45 -8.82
C VAL A 118 24.02 -28.64 -7.62
N ARG A 119 24.94 -28.26 -6.72
CA ARG A 119 24.62 -27.41 -5.58
C ARG A 119 24.32 -25.97 -5.99
N LEU A 120 25.05 -25.45 -6.96
CA LEU A 120 24.79 -24.11 -7.49
C LEU A 120 23.40 -24.01 -8.15
N LEU A 121 22.92 -25.08 -8.80
CA LEU A 121 21.55 -25.10 -9.33
C LEU A 121 20.47 -24.88 -8.24
N ALA A 122 20.76 -25.30 -7.00
CA ALA A 122 19.81 -25.06 -5.92
C ALA A 122 19.66 -23.58 -5.54
N LEU A 123 20.59 -22.68 -5.96
CA LEU A 123 20.41 -21.23 -5.84
C LEU A 123 19.24 -20.70 -6.70
N LEU A 124 18.81 -21.45 -7.72
CA LEU A 124 17.59 -21.12 -8.48
C LEU A 124 16.34 -21.12 -7.61
N ARG A 125 16.38 -21.68 -6.38
CA ARG A 125 15.32 -21.52 -5.36
C ARG A 125 15.04 -20.06 -5.04
N MET A 126 16.01 -19.18 -5.25
CA MET A 126 15.81 -17.72 -5.11
C MET A 126 14.70 -17.17 -6.01
N VAL A 127 14.43 -17.83 -7.15
CA VAL A 127 13.30 -17.45 -8.02
C VAL A 127 11.97 -17.52 -7.26
N ARG A 128 11.82 -18.49 -6.34
CA ARG A 128 10.63 -18.62 -5.51
C ARG A 128 10.42 -17.44 -4.57
N PHE A 129 11.49 -16.85 -4.06
CA PHE A 129 11.42 -15.61 -3.27
C PHE A 129 10.70 -14.50 -4.05
N PHE A 130 11.08 -14.27 -5.30
CA PHE A 130 10.43 -13.23 -6.12
C PHE A 130 9.00 -13.58 -6.52
N VAL A 131 8.73 -14.85 -6.83
CA VAL A 131 7.38 -15.32 -7.20
C VAL A 131 6.41 -15.14 -6.04
N ILE A 132 6.81 -15.52 -4.82
CA ILE A 132 5.99 -15.38 -3.61
C ILE A 132 5.76 -13.92 -3.27
N LEU A 133 6.80 -13.08 -3.29
CA LEU A 133 6.66 -11.65 -3.02
C LEU A 133 5.73 -10.96 -4.03
N ARG A 134 5.84 -11.31 -5.33
CA ARG A 134 4.92 -10.81 -6.37
C ARG A 134 3.47 -11.21 -6.09
N ARG A 135 3.25 -12.44 -5.62
CA ARG A 135 1.93 -12.91 -5.19
C ARG A 135 1.41 -12.10 -4.00
N TRP A 136 2.25 -11.81 -3.03
CA TRP A 136 1.88 -11.01 -1.85
C TRP A 136 1.66 -9.53 -2.17
N GLU A 137 2.34 -8.97 -3.16
CA GLU A 137 2.09 -7.62 -3.67
C GLU A 137 0.64 -7.44 -4.18
N SER A 138 -0.02 -8.51 -4.62
CA SER A 138 -1.42 -8.49 -5.08
C SER A 138 -2.46 -8.57 -3.96
N LEU A 139 -2.04 -8.72 -2.69
CA LEU A 139 -2.94 -8.80 -1.54
C LEU A 139 -3.33 -7.40 -1.08
N SER A 140 -4.64 -7.17 -0.91
CA SER A 140 -5.19 -5.86 -0.54
C SER A 140 -4.78 -5.35 0.84
N TRP A 141 -4.34 -6.24 1.75
CA TRP A 141 -3.96 -5.90 3.13
C TRP A 141 -2.45 -5.67 3.31
N THR A 142 -1.63 -5.88 2.28
CA THR A 142 -0.19 -5.61 2.34
C THR A 142 0.12 -4.24 1.74
N HIS A 143 0.88 -3.43 2.48
CA HIS A 143 1.36 -2.15 1.95
C HIS A 143 2.47 -2.41 0.92
N PRO A 144 2.30 -2.05 -0.36
CA PRO A 144 3.28 -2.37 -1.41
C PRO A 144 4.68 -1.81 -1.12
N GLY A 145 4.75 -0.69 -0.40
CA GLY A 145 6.01 -0.05 -0.01
C GLY A 145 6.88 -0.94 0.88
N TYR A 146 6.31 -1.54 1.93
CA TYR A 146 7.06 -2.41 2.85
C TYR A 146 7.59 -3.67 2.17
N LEU A 147 6.79 -4.29 1.29
CA LEU A 147 7.22 -5.47 0.53
C LEU A 147 8.38 -5.13 -0.41
N ARG A 148 8.37 -3.95 -1.04
CA ARG A 148 9.50 -3.49 -1.87
C ARG A 148 10.78 -3.32 -1.06
N VAL A 149 10.70 -2.67 0.11
CA VAL A 149 11.86 -2.53 1.02
C VAL A 149 12.40 -3.89 1.43
N PHE A 150 11.52 -4.81 1.86
CA PHE A 150 11.90 -6.16 2.24
C PHE A 150 12.57 -6.92 1.09
N LYS A 151 12.02 -6.80 -0.13
CA LYS A 151 12.61 -7.39 -1.34
C LYS A 151 14.01 -6.86 -1.63
N TYR A 152 14.21 -5.53 -1.60
CA TYR A 152 15.52 -4.93 -1.83
C TYR A 152 16.53 -5.33 -0.77
N LEU A 153 16.15 -5.26 0.50
CA LEU A 153 17.03 -5.65 1.61
C LEU A 153 17.45 -7.13 1.51
N GLY A 154 16.48 -8.02 1.22
CA GLY A 154 16.74 -9.45 1.05
C GLY A 154 17.71 -9.73 -0.10
N VAL A 155 17.51 -9.07 -1.25
CA VAL A 155 18.39 -9.20 -2.42
C VAL A 155 19.80 -8.73 -2.09
N ILE A 156 19.95 -7.56 -1.46
CA ILE A 156 21.25 -7.00 -1.09
C ILE A 156 22.01 -7.94 -0.14
N LEU A 157 21.34 -8.40 0.92
CA LEU A 157 21.99 -9.28 1.91
C LEU A 157 22.44 -10.60 1.31
N ILE A 158 21.60 -11.26 0.49
CA ILE A 158 21.96 -12.52 -0.16
C ILE A 158 23.05 -12.31 -1.20
N PHE A 159 22.97 -11.24 -1.99
CA PHE A 159 23.97 -10.93 -2.99
C PHE A 159 25.34 -10.67 -2.35
N THR A 160 25.40 -9.86 -1.29
CA THR A 160 26.62 -9.61 -0.51
C THR A 160 27.16 -10.90 0.09
N HIS A 161 26.30 -11.75 0.65
CA HIS A 161 26.68 -13.06 1.17
C HIS A 161 27.28 -13.97 0.09
N CYS A 162 26.62 -14.08 -1.07
CA CYS A 162 27.13 -14.89 -2.18
C CYS A 162 28.49 -14.39 -2.68
N ILE A 163 28.69 -13.07 -2.78
CA ILE A 163 29.97 -12.48 -3.17
C ILE A 163 31.04 -12.79 -2.13
N ALA A 164 30.73 -12.68 -0.83
CA ALA A 164 31.70 -13.01 0.23
C ALA A 164 32.16 -14.48 0.16
N CYS A 165 31.21 -15.39 -0.10
CA CYS A 165 31.51 -16.80 -0.32
C CYS A 165 32.37 -17.03 -1.58
N LEU A 166 32.05 -16.32 -2.66
CA LEU A 166 32.81 -16.41 -3.92
C LEU A 166 34.24 -15.87 -3.77
N TRP A 167 34.39 -14.74 -3.06
CA TRP A 167 35.67 -14.11 -2.78
C TRP A 167 36.64 -15.06 -2.05
N PHE A 168 36.14 -15.76 -1.03
CA PHE A 168 36.90 -16.78 -0.33
C PHE A 168 37.15 -18.01 -1.20
N ALA A 169 36.17 -18.50 -1.92
CA ALA A 169 36.27 -19.69 -2.75
C ALA A 169 37.34 -19.56 -3.83
N VAL A 170 37.55 -18.38 -4.41
CA VAL A 170 38.62 -18.11 -5.40
C VAL A 170 40.00 -18.23 -4.79
N ALA A 171 40.17 -17.80 -3.55
CA ALA A 171 41.46 -17.99 -2.84
C ALA A 171 41.72 -19.46 -2.46
N TYR A 172 40.65 -20.26 -2.25
CA TYR A 172 40.76 -21.67 -1.87
C TYR A 172 41.03 -22.62 -3.04
N VAL A 173 40.70 -22.27 -4.29
CA VAL A 173 40.82 -23.17 -5.47
C VAL A 173 42.21 -23.80 -5.60
N ASP A 174 43.25 -23.09 -5.30
CA ASP A 174 44.66 -23.58 -5.38
C ASP A 174 45.26 -23.85 -3.98
N ALA A 175 44.43 -24.23 -3.00
CA ALA A 175 44.83 -24.52 -1.62
C ALA A 175 45.63 -23.38 -0.94
N PHE A 176 45.14 -22.15 -1.09
CA PHE A 176 45.74 -20.93 -0.55
C PHE A 176 47.18 -20.65 -1.03
N PRO A 177 47.39 -20.26 -2.28
CA PRO A 177 48.72 -19.83 -2.75
C PRO A 177 49.31 -18.71 -1.87
N GLN A 178 50.61 -18.66 -1.77
CA GLN A 178 51.33 -17.72 -0.87
C GLN A 178 50.99 -16.23 -1.16
N ASP A 179 50.62 -15.92 -2.39
CA ASP A 179 50.24 -14.58 -2.84
C ASP A 179 48.71 -14.32 -2.71
N SER A 180 47.95 -15.23 -2.12
CA SER A 180 46.50 -15.02 -1.92
C SER A 180 46.23 -14.07 -0.77
N TRP A 181 45.10 -13.37 -0.87
CA TRP A 181 44.64 -12.47 0.19
C TRP A 181 44.39 -13.17 1.53
N VAL A 182 44.05 -14.46 1.53
CA VAL A 182 43.79 -15.26 2.74
C VAL A 182 45.06 -15.45 3.52
N VAL A 183 46.21 -15.78 2.82
CA VAL A 183 47.53 -15.93 3.43
C VAL A 183 48.06 -14.58 3.89
N ALA A 184 47.92 -13.54 3.09
CA ALA A 184 48.30 -12.18 3.47
C ALA A 184 47.58 -11.67 4.73
N ALA A 185 46.35 -12.09 4.92
CA ALA A 185 45.53 -11.79 6.11
C ALA A 185 45.79 -12.74 7.30
N GLY A 186 46.60 -13.80 7.13
CA GLY A 186 46.93 -14.77 8.16
C GLY A 186 45.77 -15.61 8.68
N ILE A 187 44.79 -15.93 7.81
CA ILE A 187 43.55 -16.62 8.19
C ILE A 187 43.37 -17.99 7.54
N GLU A 188 44.38 -18.53 6.88
CA GLU A 188 44.31 -19.83 6.22
C GLU A 188 43.98 -20.98 7.19
N SER A 189 44.46 -20.89 8.43
CA SER A 189 44.19 -21.86 9.50
C SER A 189 43.12 -21.48 10.48
N ALA A 190 42.44 -20.33 10.24
CA ALA A 190 41.36 -19.86 11.10
C ALA A 190 40.09 -20.74 10.97
N ASP A 191 39.23 -20.66 11.96
CA ASP A 191 37.95 -21.34 11.92
C ASP A 191 37.04 -20.79 10.79
N PRO A 192 36.13 -21.60 10.23
CA PRO A 192 35.28 -21.22 9.10
C PRO A 192 34.42 -19.95 9.33
N VAL A 193 34.04 -19.69 10.58
CA VAL A 193 33.21 -18.48 10.91
C VAL A 193 34.11 -17.23 10.80
N SER A 194 35.33 -17.28 11.32
CA SER A 194 36.31 -16.18 11.21
C SER A 194 36.69 -15.88 9.76
N GLN A 195 36.91 -16.92 8.96
CA GLN A 195 37.15 -16.79 7.52
C GLN A 195 35.97 -16.12 6.80
N TYR A 196 34.75 -16.55 7.11
CA TYR A 196 33.53 -15.96 6.56
C TYR A 196 33.33 -14.49 6.95
N VAL A 197 33.50 -14.16 8.23
CA VAL A 197 33.34 -12.78 8.71
C VAL A 197 34.35 -11.84 8.04
N ARG A 198 35.62 -12.26 7.86
CA ARG A 198 36.63 -11.48 7.14
C ARG A 198 36.28 -11.28 5.67
N SER A 199 35.79 -12.32 4.99
CA SER A 199 35.32 -12.24 3.60
C SER A 199 34.14 -11.31 3.46
N LEU A 200 33.18 -11.41 4.38
CA LEU A 200 31.96 -10.56 4.40
C LEU A 200 32.35 -9.10 4.67
N TYR A 201 33.23 -8.85 5.61
CA TYR A 201 33.76 -7.52 5.91
C TYR A 201 34.37 -6.87 4.67
N TRP A 202 35.31 -7.58 3.99
CA TRP A 202 35.90 -7.06 2.76
C TRP A 202 34.86 -6.78 1.67
N THR A 203 33.91 -7.69 1.50
CA THR A 203 32.84 -7.52 0.52
C THR A 203 32.00 -6.28 0.80
N ILE A 204 31.58 -6.08 2.07
CA ILE A 204 30.81 -4.92 2.47
C ILE A 204 31.61 -3.63 2.27
N THR A 205 32.83 -3.55 2.75
CA THR A 205 33.68 -2.34 2.61
C THR A 205 33.94 -1.98 1.16
N THR A 206 34.11 -2.98 0.29
CA THR A 206 34.33 -2.79 -1.14
C THR A 206 33.04 -2.36 -1.86
N MET A 207 31.94 -3.04 -1.61
CA MET A 207 30.64 -2.70 -2.26
C MET A 207 30.06 -1.36 -1.79
N THR A 208 30.32 -0.96 -0.54
CA THR A 208 29.92 0.34 0.00
C THR A 208 30.92 1.46 -0.32
N THR A 209 31.96 1.16 -1.09
CA THR A 209 33.03 2.11 -1.48
C THR A 209 33.84 2.72 -0.31
N VAL A 210 33.87 2.05 0.85
CA VAL A 210 34.65 2.49 2.02
C VAL A 210 36.13 2.16 1.80
N GLY A 211 36.50 0.89 1.53
CA GLY A 211 37.81 0.42 1.12
C GLY A 211 38.95 0.79 2.08
N TYR A 212 38.94 0.26 3.29
CA TYR A 212 40.03 0.54 4.26
C TYR A 212 41.41 0.07 3.78
N GLY A 213 41.49 -0.92 2.88
CA GLY A 213 42.76 -1.42 2.31
C GLY A 213 43.51 -2.41 3.20
N ASP A 214 42.93 -2.82 4.31
CA ASP A 214 43.49 -3.80 5.25
C ASP A 214 43.38 -5.24 4.73
N ILE A 215 42.46 -5.52 3.85
CA ILE A 215 42.35 -6.74 3.04
C ILE A 215 42.34 -6.31 1.57
N SER A 216 43.30 -6.84 0.78
CA SER A 216 43.48 -6.50 -0.62
C SER A 216 43.80 -7.73 -1.46
N PRO A 217 43.39 -7.76 -2.76
CA PRO A 217 43.74 -8.84 -3.66
C PRO A 217 45.31 -8.93 -3.81
N GLY A 218 45.85 -10.15 -3.89
CA GLY A 218 47.25 -10.40 -4.17
C GLY A 218 47.48 -11.01 -5.56
N ARG A 219 46.50 -11.74 -6.08
CA ARG A 219 46.59 -12.49 -7.34
C ARG A 219 45.82 -11.82 -8.47
N THR A 220 46.24 -12.03 -9.72
CA THR A 220 45.55 -11.50 -10.91
C THR A 220 44.08 -11.88 -10.96
N VAL A 221 43.74 -13.13 -10.60
CA VAL A 221 42.34 -13.60 -10.57
C VAL A 221 41.53 -12.85 -9.50
N GLU A 222 42.15 -12.61 -8.33
CA GLU A 222 41.53 -11.83 -7.25
C GLU A 222 41.31 -10.36 -7.66
N TYR A 223 42.28 -9.75 -8.37
CA TYR A 223 42.14 -8.40 -8.92
C TYR A 223 40.99 -8.32 -9.94
N LEU A 224 40.92 -9.27 -10.88
CA LEU A 224 39.83 -9.29 -11.87
C LEU A 224 38.47 -9.45 -11.21
N LEU A 225 38.36 -10.36 -10.23
CA LEU A 225 37.12 -10.52 -9.47
C LEU A 225 36.81 -9.26 -8.65
N GLY A 226 37.80 -8.65 -8.02
CA GLY A 226 37.65 -7.40 -7.26
C GLY A 226 37.11 -6.26 -8.14
N ILE A 227 37.67 -6.08 -9.34
CA ILE A 227 37.18 -5.07 -10.31
C ILE A 227 35.69 -5.33 -10.63
N LEU A 228 35.31 -6.57 -10.90
CA LEU A 228 33.93 -6.92 -11.17
C LEU A 228 33.03 -6.61 -9.97
N ILE A 229 33.46 -6.97 -8.76
CA ILE A 229 32.70 -6.70 -7.52
C ILE A 229 32.55 -5.20 -7.26
N MET A 230 33.58 -4.40 -7.51
CA MET A 230 33.53 -2.94 -7.38
C MET A 230 32.52 -2.32 -8.33
N LEU A 231 32.50 -2.73 -9.60
CA LEU A 231 31.55 -2.25 -10.60
C LEU A 231 30.10 -2.64 -10.24
N MET A 232 29.90 -3.89 -9.79
CA MET A 232 28.61 -4.38 -9.34
C MET A 232 28.17 -3.68 -8.06
N GLY A 233 29.07 -3.45 -7.11
CA GLY A 233 28.81 -2.74 -5.86
C GLY A 233 28.38 -1.30 -6.10
N ALA A 234 29.11 -0.55 -6.92
CA ALA A 234 28.76 0.82 -7.28
C ALA A 234 27.39 0.91 -7.94
N SER A 235 27.09 -0.03 -8.86
CA SER A 235 25.78 -0.09 -9.53
C SER A 235 24.66 -0.43 -8.56
N LEU A 236 24.88 -1.38 -7.65
CA LEU A 236 23.91 -1.76 -6.63
C LEU A 236 23.64 -0.62 -5.65
N TYR A 237 24.68 0.09 -5.23
CA TYR A 237 24.56 1.24 -4.33
C TYR A 237 23.73 2.36 -4.95
N ALA A 238 24.01 2.71 -6.22
CA ALA A 238 23.21 3.68 -6.96
C ALA A 238 21.74 3.26 -7.08
N PHE A 239 21.49 1.97 -7.35
CA PHE A 239 20.13 1.43 -7.43
C PHE A 239 19.39 1.51 -6.07
N VAL A 240 20.07 1.23 -4.96
CA VAL A 240 19.49 1.31 -3.60
C VAL A 240 19.11 2.74 -3.26
N ILE A 241 20.02 3.70 -3.48
CA ILE A 241 19.75 5.12 -3.22
C ILE A 241 18.54 5.60 -4.07
N GLY A 242 18.55 5.28 -5.36
CA GLY A 242 17.43 5.62 -6.26
C GLY A 242 16.11 4.98 -5.82
N GLY A 243 16.14 3.72 -5.38
CA GLY A 243 14.98 3.00 -4.88
C GLY A 243 14.41 3.60 -3.59
N VAL A 244 15.26 3.94 -2.63
CA VAL A 244 14.87 4.60 -1.37
C VAL A 244 14.31 6.00 -1.66
N ALA A 245 14.97 6.79 -2.50
CA ALA A 245 14.49 8.12 -2.89
C ALA A 245 13.11 8.04 -3.56
N SER A 246 12.90 7.08 -4.46
CA SER A 246 11.60 6.84 -5.09
C SER A 246 10.51 6.44 -4.09
N LEU A 247 10.85 5.61 -3.10
CA LEU A 247 9.89 5.22 -2.04
C LEU A 247 9.48 6.42 -1.19
N LEU A 248 10.43 7.25 -0.76
CA LEU A 248 10.15 8.47 0.00
C LEU A 248 9.28 9.44 -0.81
N SER A 249 9.59 9.64 -2.09
CA SER A 249 8.79 10.45 -2.98
C SER A 249 7.36 9.94 -3.11
N ASN A 250 7.17 8.62 -3.28
CA ASN A 250 5.84 8.02 -3.39
C ASN A 250 5.02 8.11 -2.09
N LEU A 251 5.66 8.00 -0.91
CA LEU A 251 4.97 8.15 0.38
C LEU A 251 4.47 9.58 0.60
N GLN A 252 5.14 10.56 0.00
CA GLN A 252 4.79 11.98 0.12
C GLN A 252 4.01 12.51 -1.09
N ALA A 253 3.79 11.70 -2.13
CA ALA A 253 3.21 12.16 -3.39
C ALA A 253 1.86 12.87 -3.21
N ALA A 254 0.94 12.32 -2.42
CA ALA A 254 -0.35 12.95 -2.15
C ALA A 254 -0.18 14.31 -1.46
N LYS A 255 0.72 14.41 -0.48
CA LYS A 255 0.99 15.65 0.24
C LYS A 255 1.67 16.69 -0.66
N ASN A 256 2.60 16.26 -1.49
CA ASN A 256 3.31 17.15 -2.42
C ASN A 256 2.35 17.69 -3.49
N SER A 257 1.51 16.84 -4.09
CA SER A 257 0.51 17.27 -5.07
C SER A 257 -0.49 18.26 -4.46
N TYR A 258 -0.92 18.03 -3.22
CA TYR A 258 -1.80 18.95 -2.52
C TYR A 258 -1.11 20.30 -2.25
N ARG A 259 0.17 20.30 -1.82
CA ARG A 259 0.96 21.52 -1.63
C ARG A 259 1.13 22.30 -2.93
N GLU A 260 1.48 21.63 -4.03
CA GLU A 260 1.60 22.26 -5.35
C GLU A 260 0.29 22.94 -5.77
N HIS A 261 -0.84 22.33 -5.44
CA HIS A 261 -2.15 22.94 -5.69
C HIS A 261 -2.33 24.21 -4.85
N ILE A 262 -2.03 24.21 -3.56
CA ILE A 262 -2.10 25.38 -2.69
C ILE A 262 -1.16 26.49 -3.18
N GLU A 263 0.09 26.17 -3.48
CA GLU A 263 1.08 27.12 -3.99
C GLU A 263 0.62 27.78 -5.30
N SER A 264 -0.06 27.02 -6.17
CA SER A 264 -0.64 27.54 -7.42
C SER A 264 -1.75 28.54 -7.12
N VAL A 265 -2.65 28.24 -6.16
CA VAL A 265 -3.72 29.16 -5.73
C VAL A 265 -3.12 30.41 -5.09
N GLU A 266 -2.16 30.28 -4.19
CA GLU A 266 -1.50 31.42 -3.55
C GLU A 266 -0.78 32.33 -4.57
N THR A 267 -0.12 31.73 -5.55
CA THR A 267 0.53 32.46 -6.64
C THR A 267 -0.47 33.24 -7.47
N TYR A 268 -1.63 32.64 -7.78
CA TYR A 268 -2.73 33.32 -8.46
C TYR A 268 -3.28 34.49 -7.62
N LEU A 269 -3.52 34.30 -6.31
CA LEU A 269 -4.02 35.34 -5.42
C LEU A 269 -3.03 36.52 -5.33
N ARG A 270 -1.72 36.26 -5.23
CA ARG A 270 -0.67 37.28 -5.23
C ARG A 270 -0.63 38.03 -6.57
N ALA A 271 -0.69 37.32 -7.70
CA ALA A 271 -0.68 37.93 -9.02
C ALA A 271 -1.87 38.86 -9.25
N ARG A 272 -3.04 38.53 -8.65
CA ARG A 272 -4.26 39.34 -8.69
C ARG A 272 -4.35 40.40 -7.59
N ARG A 273 -3.30 40.54 -6.75
CA ARG A 273 -3.24 41.48 -5.62
C ARG A 273 -4.45 41.36 -4.67
N VAL A 274 -4.89 40.13 -4.40
CA VAL A 274 -5.97 39.86 -3.47
C VAL A 274 -5.54 40.30 -2.07
N PRO A 275 -6.40 40.99 -1.29
CA PRO A 275 -6.09 41.44 0.06
C PRO A 275 -5.62 40.28 0.98
N HIS A 276 -4.65 40.56 1.83
CA HIS A 276 -4.00 39.54 2.68
C HIS A 276 -5.00 38.75 3.55
N TYR A 277 -6.04 39.39 4.09
CA TYR A 277 -7.03 38.73 4.92
C TYR A 277 -7.82 37.63 4.17
N LEU A 278 -8.06 37.80 2.85
CA LEU A 278 -8.68 36.79 2.02
C LEU A 278 -7.72 35.65 1.72
N SER A 279 -6.45 35.97 1.45
CA SER A 279 -5.42 34.95 1.23
C SER A 279 -5.21 34.07 2.46
N THR A 280 -5.24 34.68 3.66
CA THR A 280 -5.19 33.91 4.93
C THR A 280 -6.40 32.98 5.07
N LYS A 281 -7.61 33.47 4.83
CA LYS A 281 -8.82 32.62 4.87
C LYS A 281 -8.76 31.44 3.90
N VAL A 282 -8.20 31.66 2.70
CA VAL A 282 -8.04 30.58 1.71
C VAL A 282 -7.00 29.57 2.20
N HIS A 283 -5.90 30.03 2.79
CA HIS A 283 -4.87 29.16 3.36
C HIS A 283 -5.44 28.29 4.49
N ASP A 284 -6.12 28.90 5.47
CA ASP A 284 -6.74 28.21 6.60
C ASP A 284 -7.79 27.19 6.14
N TYR A 285 -8.54 27.51 5.08
CA TYR A 285 -9.50 26.58 4.46
C TYR A 285 -8.82 25.36 3.86
N PHE A 286 -7.73 25.52 3.11
CA PHE A 286 -6.98 24.40 2.57
C PHE A 286 -6.29 23.57 3.65
N GLU A 287 -5.78 24.20 4.72
CA GLU A 287 -5.20 23.50 5.85
C GLU A 287 -6.25 22.61 6.54
N TYR A 288 -7.44 23.15 6.80
CA TYR A 288 -8.58 22.38 7.32
C TYR A 288 -8.94 21.18 6.42
N LEU A 289 -9.06 21.40 5.12
CA LEU A 289 -9.35 20.31 4.17
C LEU A 289 -8.26 19.22 4.16
N TRP A 290 -6.99 19.62 4.30
CA TRP A 290 -5.91 18.65 4.40
C TRP A 290 -5.98 17.83 5.67
N GLU A 291 -6.18 18.46 6.81
CA GLU A 291 -6.29 17.75 8.09
C GLU A 291 -7.45 16.75 8.08
N ARG A 292 -8.54 17.14 7.46
CA ARG A 292 -9.77 16.36 7.46
C ARG A 292 -9.80 15.24 6.42
N HIS A 293 -9.47 15.57 5.18
CA HIS A 293 -9.62 14.66 4.03
C HIS A 293 -8.27 14.14 3.50
N LYS A 294 -7.13 14.57 4.10
CA LYS A 294 -5.77 14.17 3.65
C LYS A 294 -5.53 14.39 2.15
N GLY A 295 -6.16 15.41 1.58
CA GLY A 295 -6.08 15.75 0.16
C GLY A 295 -6.85 14.81 -0.77
N LEU A 296 -7.68 13.91 -0.23
CA LEU A 296 -8.53 13.03 -1.03
C LEU A 296 -9.78 13.80 -1.46
N ASN A 297 -9.87 14.11 -2.75
CA ASN A 297 -11.08 14.68 -3.34
C ASN A 297 -12.03 13.53 -3.72
N GLU A 298 -12.80 13.06 -2.76
CA GLU A 298 -13.69 11.88 -2.88
C GLU A 298 -14.63 11.92 -4.10
N PRO A 299 -15.30 13.04 -4.44
CA PRO A 299 -16.18 13.07 -5.60
C PRO A 299 -15.50 12.76 -6.92
N HIS A 300 -14.24 13.20 -7.11
CA HIS A 300 -13.49 12.91 -8.32
C HIS A 300 -13.00 11.46 -8.40
N LEU A 301 -12.58 10.88 -7.27
CA LEU A 301 -12.08 9.50 -7.21
C LEU A 301 -13.16 8.46 -7.50
N LEU A 302 -14.42 8.75 -7.14
CA LEU A 302 -15.52 7.82 -7.32
C LEU A 302 -16.16 7.90 -8.71
N ARG A 303 -15.86 8.93 -9.52
CA ARG A 303 -16.47 9.12 -10.87
C ARG A 303 -16.13 8.01 -11.84
N ASP A 304 -14.91 7.45 -11.76
CA ASP A 304 -14.42 6.42 -12.68
C ASP A 304 -14.92 5.01 -12.32
N LEU A 305 -15.70 4.88 -11.22
CA LEU A 305 -16.25 3.60 -10.80
C LEU A 305 -17.61 3.33 -11.47
N PRO A 306 -17.94 2.06 -11.76
CA PRO A 306 -19.30 1.66 -12.13
C PRO A 306 -20.30 2.11 -11.07
N ASP A 307 -21.52 2.50 -11.51
CA ASP A 307 -22.55 3.09 -10.63
C ASP A 307 -22.91 2.21 -9.43
N SER A 308 -22.95 0.88 -9.62
CA SER A 308 -23.19 -0.07 -8.52
C SER A 308 -22.12 -0.02 -7.44
N LEU A 309 -20.84 0.00 -7.81
CA LEU A 309 -19.74 0.07 -6.83
C LEU A 309 -19.65 1.45 -6.18
N ARG A 310 -19.95 2.51 -6.95
CA ARG A 310 -20.02 3.87 -6.42
C ARG A 310 -21.08 3.98 -5.34
N LEU A 311 -22.27 3.47 -5.59
CA LEU A 311 -23.37 3.48 -4.64
C LEU A 311 -23.03 2.68 -3.38
N ASP A 312 -22.46 1.49 -3.50
CA ASP A 312 -22.05 0.67 -2.35
C ASP A 312 -21.03 1.39 -1.47
N ILE A 313 -20.07 2.10 -2.08
CA ILE A 313 -19.08 2.90 -1.35
C ILE A 313 -19.74 4.09 -0.66
N ILE A 314 -20.60 4.85 -1.36
CA ILE A 314 -21.32 5.99 -0.80
C ILE A 314 -22.17 5.54 0.39
N LEU A 315 -22.93 4.44 0.27
CA LEU A 315 -23.72 3.87 1.36
C LEU A 315 -22.86 3.47 2.56
N HIS A 316 -21.66 2.94 2.31
CA HIS A 316 -20.74 2.58 3.37
C HIS A 316 -20.19 3.82 4.11
N LEU A 317 -19.75 4.83 3.37
CA LEU A 317 -19.21 6.08 3.92
C LEU A 317 -20.30 6.92 4.61
N ALA A 318 -21.49 6.93 4.05
CA ALA A 318 -22.63 7.66 4.61
C ALA A 318 -23.26 6.99 5.86
N ARG A 319 -22.77 5.83 6.29
CA ARG A 319 -23.36 5.07 7.41
C ARG A 319 -23.54 5.91 8.68
N ASP A 320 -22.57 6.74 9.02
CA ASP A 320 -22.64 7.58 10.22
C ASP A 320 -23.56 8.80 10.01
N VAL A 321 -23.58 9.37 8.81
CA VAL A 321 -24.52 10.41 8.39
C VAL A 321 -25.97 9.91 8.45
N LEU A 322 -26.21 8.69 7.97
CA LEU A 322 -27.53 8.04 7.99
C LEU A 322 -28.09 7.87 9.41
N LYS A 323 -27.22 7.76 10.42
CA LYS A 323 -27.62 7.66 11.82
C LYS A 323 -27.90 9.04 12.45
N GLN A 324 -27.16 10.06 12.03
CA GLN A 324 -27.21 11.41 12.61
C GLN A 324 -28.40 12.23 12.10
N VAL A 325 -28.70 12.13 10.80
CA VAL A 325 -29.80 12.91 10.18
C VAL A 325 -31.13 12.19 10.33
N PRO A 326 -32.09 12.71 11.11
CA PRO A 326 -33.38 12.07 11.40
C PRO A 326 -34.18 11.68 10.15
N LEU A 327 -34.10 12.45 9.07
CA LEU A 327 -34.81 12.19 7.80
C LEU A 327 -34.56 10.76 7.29
N PHE A 328 -33.35 10.27 7.37
CA PHE A 328 -33.01 8.93 6.83
C PHE A 328 -33.65 7.77 7.59
N ARG A 329 -34.13 8.02 8.83
CA ARG A 329 -34.83 7.00 9.63
C ARG A 329 -36.24 6.74 9.08
N HIS A 330 -36.82 7.73 8.44
CA HIS A 330 -38.19 7.69 7.87
C HIS A 330 -38.20 7.32 6.38
N CYS A 331 -37.00 7.12 5.77
CA CYS A 331 -36.88 6.78 4.35
C CYS A 331 -36.86 5.27 4.13
N SER A 332 -37.60 4.78 3.14
CA SER A 332 -37.46 3.43 2.60
C SER A 332 -36.05 3.22 2.01
N PRO A 333 -35.57 1.98 1.89
CA PRO A 333 -34.26 1.73 1.29
C PRO A 333 -34.08 2.31 -0.13
N PRO A 334 -35.09 2.22 -1.05
CA PRO A 334 -34.98 2.84 -2.37
C PRO A 334 -34.86 4.36 -2.31
N LEU A 335 -35.71 5.03 -1.54
CA LEU A 335 -35.68 6.49 -1.37
C LEU A 335 -34.36 6.95 -0.75
N ARG A 336 -33.88 6.24 0.26
CA ARG A 336 -32.57 6.54 0.90
C ARG A 336 -31.42 6.48 -0.08
N ASN A 337 -31.41 5.47 -0.95
CA ASN A 337 -30.37 5.34 -1.97
C ASN A 337 -30.45 6.46 -3.02
N ALA A 338 -31.67 6.79 -3.47
CA ALA A 338 -31.89 7.89 -4.38
C ALA A 338 -31.48 9.23 -3.77
N LEU A 339 -31.82 9.49 -2.50
CA LEU A 339 -31.43 10.69 -1.79
C LEU A 339 -29.89 10.83 -1.69
N LEU A 340 -29.19 9.77 -1.30
CA LEU A 340 -27.72 9.78 -1.19
C LEU A 340 -27.01 10.00 -2.53
N SER A 341 -27.62 9.62 -3.64
CA SER A 341 -27.02 9.80 -4.98
C SER A 341 -27.09 11.24 -5.48
N VAL A 342 -27.99 12.06 -4.94
CA VAL A 342 -28.23 13.46 -5.37
C VAL A 342 -27.79 14.50 -4.35
N LEU A 343 -27.43 14.09 -3.14
CA LEU A 343 -26.89 15.00 -2.12
C LEU A 343 -25.48 15.41 -2.46
N GLU A 344 -25.20 16.72 -2.44
CA GLU A 344 -23.89 17.29 -2.71
C GLU A 344 -23.20 17.74 -1.42
N PRO A 345 -21.95 17.29 -1.16
CA PRO A 345 -21.20 17.75 0.00
C PRO A 345 -20.73 19.20 -0.19
N ALA A 346 -20.91 20.02 0.84
CA ALA A 346 -20.41 21.39 0.88
C ALA A 346 -19.73 21.68 2.22
N THR A 347 -18.64 22.47 2.19
CA THR A 347 -17.90 22.88 3.38
C THR A 347 -17.90 24.39 3.47
N TYR A 348 -18.22 24.92 4.65
CA TYR A 348 -18.27 26.36 4.93
C TYR A 348 -17.26 26.70 6.01
N ALA A 349 -16.47 27.76 5.76
CA ALA A 349 -15.54 28.30 6.74
C ALA A 349 -16.25 29.20 7.77
N PRO A 350 -15.67 29.40 8.96
CA PRO A 350 -16.23 30.27 10.00
C PRO A 350 -16.58 31.66 9.45
N GLY A 351 -17.76 32.15 9.78
CA GLY A 351 -18.29 33.43 9.32
C GLY A 351 -18.89 33.43 7.92
N ASN A 352 -18.83 32.33 7.17
CA ASN A 352 -19.48 32.23 5.87
C ASN A 352 -20.98 32.00 6.04
N PHE A 353 -21.76 32.65 5.18
CA PHE A 353 -23.21 32.43 5.12
C PHE A 353 -23.51 31.21 4.25
N LEU A 354 -24.29 30.29 4.79
CA LEU A 354 -24.82 29.15 4.05
C LEU A 354 -26.01 29.57 3.19
N VAL A 355 -26.87 30.44 3.75
CA VAL A 355 -27.99 31.11 3.08
C VAL A 355 -28.12 32.52 3.65
N ARG A 356 -28.71 33.42 2.86
CA ARG A 356 -28.97 34.79 3.28
C ARG A 356 -30.47 35.08 3.28
N GLU A 357 -30.88 35.91 4.23
CA GLU A 357 -32.25 36.45 4.30
C GLU A 357 -32.65 37.13 2.97
N GLY A 358 -33.86 36.89 2.48
CA GLY A 358 -34.35 37.44 1.23
C GLY A 358 -33.94 36.69 -0.03
N GLU A 359 -32.98 35.76 0.02
CA GLU A 359 -32.66 34.88 -1.10
C GLU A 359 -33.81 33.91 -1.40
N VAL A 360 -33.94 33.52 -2.67
CA VAL A 360 -34.93 32.48 -3.06
C VAL A 360 -34.46 31.14 -2.54
N GLY A 361 -35.31 30.42 -1.80
CA GLY A 361 -35.02 29.10 -1.28
C GLY A 361 -34.87 28.06 -2.38
N ARG A 362 -33.64 27.64 -2.72
CA ARG A 362 -33.36 26.67 -3.78
C ARG A 362 -32.75 25.35 -3.30
N SER A 363 -32.54 25.21 -1.99
CA SER A 363 -31.89 24.01 -1.46
C SER A 363 -32.32 23.70 -0.02
N ILE A 364 -32.22 22.45 0.37
CA ILE A 364 -32.23 22.00 1.76
C ILE A 364 -30.83 21.67 2.17
N VAL A 365 -30.38 22.15 3.33
CA VAL A 365 -29.04 21.94 3.85
C VAL A 365 -29.11 21.11 5.12
N PHE A 366 -28.40 19.98 5.15
CA PHE A 366 -28.26 19.08 6.30
C PHE A 366 -26.90 19.29 6.92
N ILE A 367 -26.83 19.56 8.23
CA ILE A 367 -25.58 19.76 8.96
C ILE A 367 -25.05 18.39 9.38
N ILE A 368 -23.84 18.05 8.92
CA ILE A 368 -23.19 16.80 9.27
C ILE A 368 -22.20 17.03 10.41
N ARG A 369 -21.54 18.22 10.39
CA ARG A 369 -20.56 18.60 11.38
C ARG A 369 -20.46 20.12 11.48
N GLY A 370 -20.06 20.59 12.65
CA GLY A 370 -19.94 22.00 12.95
C GLY A 370 -21.23 22.61 13.47
N GLU A 371 -21.19 23.87 13.84
CA GLU A 371 -22.33 24.64 14.33
C GLU A 371 -22.60 25.82 13.43
N VAL A 372 -23.86 26.09 13.19
CA VAL A 372 -24.33 27.28 12.47
C VAL A 372 -25.23 28.11 13.35
N GLU A 373 -25.19 29.41 13.19
CA GLU A 373 -26.06 30.36 13.88
C GLU A 373 -27.09 30.96 12.93
N ILE A 374 -28.29 31.12 13.43
CA ILE A 374 -29.40 31.76 12.73
C ILE A 374 -29.38 33.24 13.06
N VAL A 375 -29.25 34.07 12.06
CA VAL A 375 -29.15 35.53 12.21
C VAL A 375 -30.14 36.27 11.33
N THR A 376 -30.69 37.35 11.85
CA THR A 376 -31.61 38.24 11.10
C THR A 376 -31.21 39.69 11.28
N GLY A 377 -31.57 40.54 10.33
CA GLY A 377 -31.40 41.99 10.35
C GLY A 377 -29.98 42.48 10.08
N GLU A 378 -29.84 43.77 9.86
CA GLU A 378 -28.54 44.45 9.63
C GLU A 378 -27.63 44.42 10.87
N GLU A 379 -28.15 44.41 12.07
CA GLU A 379 -27.45 44.30 13.35
C GLU A 379 -27.35 42.84 13.85
N VAL A 380 -27.11 41.91 13.01
CA VAL A 380 -26.80 40.48 13.29
C VAL A 380 -27.30 39.99 14.67
N THR A 381 -28.62 39.86 14.82
CA THR A 381 -29.18 39.27 16.05
C THR A 381 -29.17 37.74 15.90
N VAL A 382 -28.53 37.03 16.83
CA VAL A 382 -28.48 35.58 16.87
C VAL A 382 -29.73 35.06 17.57
N HIS A 383 -30.55 34.30 16.83
CA HIS A 383 -31.79 33.71 17.34
C HIS A 383 -31.65 32.27 17.81
N GLY A 384 -30.63 31.57 17.33
CA GLY A 384 -30.39 30.18 17.72
C GLY A 384 -29.13 29.59 17.07
N VAL A 385 -28.78 28.40 17.53
CA VAL A 385 -27.65 27.63 17.01
C VAL A 385 -28.19 26.26 16.58
N MET A 386 -27.75 25.79 15.42
CA MET A 386 -28.03 24.43 14.92
C MET A 386 -26.73 23.66 14.79
N GLY A 387 -26.80 22.34 15.01
CA GLY A 387 -25.64 21.45 15.01
C GLY A 387 -25.83 20.17 14.17
N PRO A 388 -24.93 19.20 14.35
CA PRO A 388 -24.99 17.94 13.59
C PRO A 388 -26.33 17.22 13.73
N GLY A 389 -26.87 16.79 12.56
CA GLY A 389 -28.21 16.16 12.46
C GLY A 389 -29.34 17.16 12.19
N ASP A 390 -29.07 18.44 12.33
CA ASP A 390 -30.03 19.49 12.00
C ASP A 390 -30.07 19.78 10.50
N TYR A 391 -31.18 20.33 10.03
CA TYR A 391 -31.37 20.77 8.66
C TYR A 391 -32.24 22.02 8.58
N PHE A 392 -32.13 22.77 7.51
CA PHE A 392 -32.90 23.97 7.27
C PHE A 392 -33.19 24.16 5.78
N GLY A 393 -34.11 25.04 5.49
CA GLY A 393 -34.42 25.45 4.13
C GLY A 393 -35.60 24.71 3.47
N TYR A 394 -36.22 23.73 4.14
CA TYR A 394 -37.32 22.95 3.61
C TYR A 394 -38.56 23.82 3.29
N LEU A 395 -39.00 24.66 4.25
CA LEU A 395 -40.23 25.47 4.07
C LEU A 395 -40.10 26.45 2.91
N SER A 396 -39.00 27.18 2.81
CA SER A 396 -38.78 28.13 1.72
C SER A 396 -38.67 27.44 0.35
N LEU A 397 -38.14 26.21 0.31
CA LEU A 397 -38.08 25.42 -0.92
C LEU A 397 -39.50 24.89 -1.30
N ALA A 398 -40.21 24.28 -0.35
CA ALA A 398 -41.51 23.68 -0.58
C ALA A 398 -42.59 24.73 -0.95
N LEU A 399 -42.54 25.92 -0.33
CA LEU A 399 -43.50 27.01 -0.58
C LEU A 399 -43.03 27.95 -1.69
N LYS A 400 -41.80 27.76 -2.24
CA LYS A 400 -41.17 28.66 -3.21
C LYS A 400 -41.06 30.11 -2.70
N GLU A 401 -40.80 30.26 -1.40
CA GLU A 401 -40.70 31.55 -0.73
C GLU A 401 -39.24 31.97 -0.53
N ARG A 402 -39.06 33.24 -0.16
CA ARG A 402 -37.74 33.76 0.19
C ARG A 402 -37.35 33.31 1.58
N ARG A 403 -36.02 33.16 1.82
CA ARG A 403 -35.45 32.87 3.13
C ARG A 403 -35.84 33.94 4.14
N SER A 404 -36.40 33.55 5.27
CA SER A 404 -36.81 34.44 6.36
C SER A 404 -35.69 34.84 7.31
N GLY A 405 -34.52 34.21 7.20
CA GLY A 405 -33.33 34.48 7.98
C GLY A 405 -32.08 34.03 7.28
N SER A 406 -30.94 34.52 7.75
CA SER A 406 -29.61 34.09 7.31
C SER A 406 -29.07 32.98 8.22
N VAL A 407 -28.33 32.05 7.67
CA VAL A 407 -27.62 31.01 8.41
C VAL A 407 -26.13 31.17 8.16
N ARG A 408 -25.36 31.38 9.23
CA ARG A 408 -23.91 31.64 9.19
C ARG A 408 -23.15 30.54 9.92
N ALA A 409 -22.06 30.06 9.36
CA ALA A 409 -21.18 29.10 9.99
C ALA A 409 -20.44 29.74 11.18
N ARG A 410 -20.50 29.09 12.35
CA ARG A 410 -19.80 29.52 13.57
C ARG A 410 -18.37 28.97 13.59
N ASP A 411 -18.23 27.74 13.14
CA ASP A 411 -16.97 27.04 12.93
C ASP A 411 -16.92 26.42 11.51
N TYR A 412 -15.98 25.53 11.24
CA TYR A 412 -15.98 24.78 9.97
C TYR A 412 -17.14 23.79 9.94
N CYS A 413 -18.07 24.01 8.99
CA CYS A 413 -19.28 23.21 8.84
C CYS A 413 -19.18 22.32 7.60
N GLU A 414 -19.35 21.02 7.78
CA GLU A 414 -19.55 20.04 6.71
C GLU A 414 -21.06 19.80 6.57
N THR A 415 -21.58 19.96 5.37
CA THR A 415 -23.03 19.85 5.09
C THR A 415 -23.28 18.97 3.87
N LEU A 416 -24.52 18.49 3.76
CA LEU A 416 -25.06 17.92 2.54
C LEU A 416 -26.17 18.82 2.03
N VAL A 417 -26.14 19.15 0.76
CA VAL A 417 -27.08 20.07 0.10
C VAL A 417 -27.94 19.29 -0.87
N LEU A 418 -29.27 19.42 -0.75
CA LEU A 418 -30.24 18.94 -1.71
C LEU A 418 -30.75 20.13 -2.52
N GLU A 419 -30.37 20.20 -3.77
CA GLU A 419 -30.79 21.26 -4.69
C GLU A 419 -32.26 21.09 -5.14
N GLN A 420 -32.87 22.19 -5.58
CA GLN A 420 -34.30 22.25 -5.96
C GLN A 420 -34.66 21.21 -7.03
N ASP A 421 -33.89 21.08 -8.08
CA ASP A 421 -34.16 20.16 -9.19
C ASP A 421 -34.23 18.70 -8.70
N SER A 422 -33.29 18.34 -7.82
CA SER A 422 -33.21 17.01 -7.18
C SER A 422 -34.38 16.80 -6.20
N TYR A 423 -34.76 17.83 -5.47
CA TYR A 423 -35.97 17.80 -4.59
C TYR A 423 -37.25 17.57 -5.38
N GLU A 424 -37.47 18.28 -6.48
CA GLU A 424 -38.63 18.13 -7.35
C GLU A 424 -38.69 16.72 -7.97
N ALA A 425 -37.56 16.21 -8.46
CA ALA A 425 -37.46 14.85 -8.99
C ALA A 425 -37.78 13.79 -7.93
N LEU A 426 -37.13 13.87 -6.75
CA LEU A 426 -37.43 12.94 -5.65
C LEU A 426 -38.84 12.99 -5.16
N SER A 427 -39.45 14.17 -5.10
CA SER A 427 -40.86 14.34 -4.68
C SER A 427 -41.84 13.74 -5.68
N SER A 428 -41.48 13.73 -6.98
CA SER A 428 -42.30 13.11 -8.04
C SER A 428 -42.15 11.57 -8.02
N ASP A 429 -40.92 11.07 -7.91
CA ASP A 429 -40.64 9.63 -8.01
C ASP A 429 -40.93 8.86 -6.72
N TYR A 430 -40.83 9.55 -5.57
CA TYR A 430 -41.05 8.99 -4.23
C TYR A 430 -42.02 9.84 -3.40
N PRO A 431 -43.35 9.65 -3.54
CA PRO A 431 -44.32 10.42 -2.76
C PRO A 431 -44.14 10.38 -1.24
N GLU A 432 -43.60 9.27 -0.71
CA GLU A 432 -43.25 9.09 0.71
C GLU A 432 -42.18 10.05 1.21
N PHE A 433 -41.41 10.69 0.30
CA PHE A 433 -40.36 11.65 0.66
C PHE A 433 -40.95 12.89 1.35
N LEU A 434 -42.09 13.41 0.85
CA LEU A 434 -42.76 14.53 1.48
C LEU A 434 -43.32 14.18 2.87
N ASP A 435 -43.80 12.94 3.05
CA ASP A 435 -44.28 12.48 4.34
C ASP A 435 -43.16 12.30 5.34
N ALA A 436 -41.98 11.80 4.90
CA ALA A 436 -40.75 11.71 5.73
C ALA A 436 -40.31 13.10 6.17
N LEU A 437 -40.29 14.10 5.28
CA LEU A 437 -39.93 15.48 5.62
C LEU A 437 -40.92 16.10 6.60
N LYS A 438 -42.22 15.89 6.44
CA LYS A 438 -43.26 16.36 7.38
C LYS A 438 -43.13 15.71 8.74
N ALA A 439 -42.87 14.39 8.81
CA ALA A 439 -42.70 13.67 10.06
C ALA A 439 -41.54 14.26 10.88
N VAL A 440 -40.40 14.47 10.25
CA VAL A 440 -39.22 15.06 10.92
C VAL A 440 -39.45 16.53 11.29
N SER A 441 -40.20 17.29 10.49
CA SER A 441 -40.60 18.67 10.82
C SER A 441 -41.56 18.74 12.01
N ALA A 442 -42.45 17.78 12.15
CA ALA A 442 -43.40 17.69 13.28
C ALA A 442 -42.65 17.33 14.60
N GLU A 443 -41.71 16.37 14.57
CA GLU A 443 -40.86 16.03 15.73
C GLU A 443 -40.08 17.26 16.24
N ARG A 444 -39.71 18.17 15.33
CA ARG A 444 -38.99 19.41 15.68
C ARG A 444 -39.91 20.52 16.17
N SER A 445 -41.10 20.62 15.70
CA SER A 445 -42.00 21.72 16.10
C SER A 445 -42.34 21.66 17.60
N GLU A 446 -42.33 20.49 18.22
CA GLU A 446 -42.42 20.34 19.67
C GLU A 446 -41.19 20.90 20.42
N GLN A 447 -39.99 20.78 19.82
CA GLN A 447 -38.75 21.32 20.39
C GLN A 447 -38.50 22.79 20.01
N ALA A 448 -39.05 23.25 18.88
CA ALA A 448 -38.81 24.58 18.29
C ALA A 448 -39.92 25.62 18.64
N SER A 449 -40.88 25.29 19.50
CA SER A 449 -41.94 26.25 19.86
C SER A 449 -41.40 27.57 20.46
N GLU A 450 -40.20 27.58 21.02
CA GLU A 450 -39.53 28.80 21.49
C GLU A 450 -38.95 29.66 20.34
N LEU A 451 -38.52 29.05 19.22
CA LEU A 451 -37.97 29.76 18.06
C LEU A 451 -39.09 30.30 17.13
N LEU A 452 -40.24 29.62 17.07
CA LEU A 452 -41.39 30.07 16.33
C LEU A 452 -42.03 31.33 16.94
N LEU A 453 -41.89 31.55 18.25
CA LEU A 453 -42.35 32.77 18.93
C LEU A 453 -41.51 34.01 18.53
N ALA A 454 -40.31 33.82 17.94
CA ALA A 454 -39.49 34.92 17.45
C ALA A 454 -39.80 35.30 15.98
N GLY A 455 -40.75 34.66 15.32
CA GLY A 455 -41.19 34.97 13.94
C GLY A 455 -40.19 34.52 12.85
N VAL A 456 -39.23 33.65 13.19
CA VAL A 456 -38.26 33.12 12.23
C VAL A 456 -38.74 31.77 11.74
N VAL A 457 -39.27 31.72 10.52
CA VAL A 457 -39.65 30.47 9.83
C VAL A 457 -38.38 29.94 9.13
N LEU A 458 -37.82 28.87 9.62
CA LEU A 458 -36.59 28.23 9.08
C LEU A 458 -36.90 27.14 8.06
#